data_a3d6c9d1174f61fd4d5b5b0b8a23c816
#
_entry.id   a3d6c9d1174f61fd4d5b5b0b8a23c816
#
_cell.length_a   1.000
_cell.length_b   1.000
_cell.length_c   1.000
_cell.angle_alpha   90.00
_cell.angle_beta   90.00
_cell.angle_gamma   90.00
#
_symmetry.space_group_name_H-M   'P 1'
#
loop_
_entity.id
_entity.type
_entity.pdbx_description
1 polymer ?
#
loop_
_entity_poly.entity_id
_entity_poly.type
_entity_poly.pdbx_seq_one_letter_code
_entity_poly.pdbx_strand_id
1 'polypeptide(L)'
;MARNTGFYPLTRLTPALNSHPNHIRPLSFGLFIPPRILGAAKYGGLNIHPSLLPDFRGPAPIHHTLLAGEKSTGITLQTLHESRFDHGMILDQTRFDVPRPGSYDVQSLIKVAAEKGAEMLVNGIRNRLFVPPLAPLVQSVVVPESALRHAAKIRPEDRHIDWSSWPWDRIYRHHKVLGSLWNYATISETSQSVDPPLQKRIILTDLENIEPDSILAPLSSLEPGIPFAIPGDSSMTNKDRPLYVLTSDSKLVRINQIKVEGDKCRGAYAGALKAKVMGPLAQGENSHIQPISCFYAPLK
;
A
#
# COMPACT_ATOMS: atom_id res chain seq x y z
N MET A 1 -11.63 9.71 22.40
CA MET A 1 -12.54 8.62 21.99
C MET A 1 -11.69 7.50 21.40
N ALA A 2 -11.48 6.44 22.15
CA ALA A 2 -10.68 5.29 21.75
C ALA A 2 -11.46 4.46 20.71
N ARG A 3 -10.87 4.22 19.55
CA ARG A 3 -11.42 3.32 18.54
C ARG A 3 -11.21 1.88 19.01
N ASN A 4 -12.31 1.22 19.27
CA ASN A 4 -12.42 -0.17 19.69
C ASN A 4 -11.99 -1.08 18.53
N THR A 5 -10.72 -1.48 18.48
CA THR A 5 -10.25 -2.56 17.63
C THR A 5 -10.63 -3.84 18.35
N GLY A 6 -11.74 -4.46 17.91
CA GLY A 6 -12.25 -5.69 18.50
C GLY A 6 -11.31 -6.88 18.35
N PHE A 7 -10.33 -6.95 19.20
CA PHE A 7 -9.56 -8.16 19.44
C PHE A 7 -10.38 -9.07 20.37
N TYR A 8 -11.01 -10.08 19.82
CA TYR A 8 -11.59 -11.15 20.63
C TYR A 8 -10.45 -12.09 21.08
N PRO A 9 -10.17 -12.20 22.39
CA PRO A 9 -9.15 -13.11 22.86
C PRO A 9 -9.56 -14.56 22.61
N LEU A 10 -8.63 -15.34 22.09
CA LEU A 10 -8.75 -16.79 21.79
C LEU A 10 -9.23 -17.66 22.95
N THR A 11 -9.21 -17.14 24.18
CA THR A 11 -9.63 -17.85 25.41
C THR A 11 -11.11 -18.19 25.49
N ARG A 12 -11.99 -17.56 24.66
CA ARG A 12 -13.43 -17.88 24.63
C ARG A 12 -13.82 -18.94 23.60
N LEU A 13 -12.90 -19.45 22.81
CA LEU A 13 -13.18 -20.52 21.81
C LEU A 13 -12.98 -21.93 22.37
N THR A 14 -12.51 -22.09 23.60
CA THR A 14 -12.18 -23.38 24.19
C THR A 14 -13.36 -24.30 24.57
N PRO A 15 -14.57 -23.83 24.94
CA PRO A 15 -15.66 -24.77 25.27
C PRO A 15 -16.29 -25.47 24.08
N ALA A 16 -16.22 -24.86 22.89
CA ALA A 16 -16.86 -25.43 21.68
C ALA A 16 -16.00 -26.48 20.96
N LEU A 17 -14.74 -26.66 21.40
CA LEU A 17 -13.77 -27.58 20.78
C LEU A 17 -14.03 -29.04 21.09
N ASN A 18 -14.72 -29.34 22.18
CA ASN A 18 -14.85 -30.71 22.70
C ASN A 18 -16.08 -31.51 22.20
N SER A 19 -16.98 -30.92 21.43
CA SER A 19 -18.24 -31.56 21.14
C SER A 19 -18.37 -32.26 19.78
N HIS A 20 -17.46 -32.03 18.79
CA HIS A 20 -17.57 -32.70 17.49
C HIS A 20 -16.21 -32.89 16.81
N PRO A 21 -15.70 -34.12 16.69
CA PRO A 21 -14.37 -34.43 16.12
C PRO A 21 -14.26 -34.25 14.59
N ASN A 22 -15.33 -33.87 13.89
CA ASN A 22 -15.40 -33.89 12.44
C ASN A 22 -15.40 -32.51 11.76
N HIS A 23 -15.15 -31.41 12.50
CA HIS A 23 -15.25 -30.09 11.90
C HIS A 23 -13.98 -29.68 11.16
N ILE A 24 -14.15 -29.43 9.85
CA ILE A 24 -13.25 -28.61 9.04
C ILE A 24 -13.37 -27.19 9.58
N ARG A 25 -12.25 -26.54 9.80
CA ARG A 25 -12.22 -25.11 10.17
C ARG A 25 -11.71 -24.31 9.01
N PRO A 26 -12.59 -23.64 8.26
CA PRO A 26 -12.14 -22.62 7.32
C PRO A 26 -11.63 -21.42 8.13
N LEU A 27 -10.45 -20.96 7.84
CA LEU A 27 -9.82 -19.80 8.50
C LEU A 27 -9.19 -18.90 7.47
N SER A 28 -9.61 -17.64 7.48
CA SER A 28 -8.90 -16.53 6.89
C SER A 28 -8.40 -15.66 8.05
N PHE A 29 -7.37 -16.14 8.76
CA PHE A 29 -6.79 -15.46 9.92
C PHE A 29 -5.32 -15.20 9.65
N GLY A 30 -4.87 -13.97 9.89
CA GLY A 30 -3.46 -13.62 9.88
C GLY A 30 -2.63 -14.21 11.04
N LEU A 31 -3.12 -15.28 11.68
CA LEU A 31 -2.47 -15.96 12.79
C LEU A 31 -2.20 -17.43 12.44
N PHE A 32 -1.05 -17.92 12.86
CA PHE A 32 -0.66 -19.32 12.74
C PHE A 32 -1.52 -20.21 13.63
N ILE A 33 -2.09 -21.28 13.08
CA ILE A 33 -2.86 -22.24 13.85
C ILE A 33 -1.90 -23.26 14.47
N PRO A 34 -1.90 -23.39 15.79
CA PRO A 34 -1.03 -24.36 16.44
C PRO A 34 -1.22 -25.78 15.87
N PRO A 35 -0.14 -26.54 15.61
CA PRO A 35 -0.22 -27.90 15.04
C PRO A 35 -1.15 -28.83 15.80
N ARG A 36 -1.23 -28.72 17.14
CA ARG A 36 -2.15 -29.48 17.99
C ARG A 36 -3.63 -29.29 17.64
N ILE A 37 -4.00 -28.06 17.20
CA ILE A 37 -5.39 -27.75 16.78
C ILE A 37 -5.64 -28.29 15.39
N LEU A 38 -4.65 -28.15 14.49
CA LEU A 38 -4.74 -28.65 13.13
C LEU A 38 -4.81 -30.18 13.10
N GLY A 39 -3.96 -30.86 13.90
CA GLY A 39 -3.94 -32.31 14.01
C GLY A 39 -5.15 -32.92 14.74
N ALA A 40 -5.89 -32.14 15.54
CA ALA A 40 -7.14 -32.58 16.16
C ALA A 40 -8.33 -32.63 15.17
N ALA A 41 -8.21 -32.01 13.99
CA ALA A 41 -9.23 -32.06 12.96
C ALA A 41 -9.00 -33.27 12.04
N LYS A 42 -10.01 -34.08 11.83
CA LYS A 42 -9.93 -35.33 11.02
C LYS A 42 -9.30 -35.11 9.62
N TYR A 43 -9.51 -33.96 9.03
CA TYR A 43 -9.07 -33.62 7.68
C TYR A 43 -8.21 -32.36 7.64
N GLY A 44 -7.59 -31.99 8.78
CA GLY A 44 -6.78 -30.77 8.86
C GLY A 44 -7.62 -29.50 8.73
N GLY A 45 -7.10 -28.51 7.98
CA GLY A 45 -7.76 -27.24 7.76
C GLY A 45 -7.68 -26.78 6.30
N LEU A 46 -8.59 -25.89 5.94
CA LEU A 46 -8.65 -25.22 4.64
C LEU A 46 -8.37 -23.73 4.80
N ASN A 47 -7.72 -23.15 3.80
CA ASN A 47 -7.52 -21.72 3.69
C ASN A 47 -7.95 -21.22 2.32
N ILE A 48 -8.66 -20.08 2.31
CA ILE A 48 -8.91 -19.29 1.10
C ILE A 48 -7.90 -18.18 1.06
N HIS A 49 -7.06 -18.19 0.03
CA HIS A 49 -6.03 -17.18 -0.18
C HIS A 49 -6.35 -16.33 -1.41
N PRO A 50 -6.41 -14.98 -1.28
CA PRO A 50 -6.81 -14.12 -2.39
C PRO A 50 -5.65 -13.77 -3.33
N SER A 51 -5.03 -14.80 -3.89
CA SER A 51 -4.09 -14.76 -5.01
C SER A 51 -4.09 -16.09 -5.75
N LEU A 52 -3.41 -16.15 -6.89
CA LEU A 52 -3.09 -17.40 -7.59
C LEU A 52 -1.77 -17.97 -7.03
N LEU A 53 -1.86 -18.74 -5.94
CA LEU A 53 -0.67 -19.38 -5.38
C LEU A 53 0.06 -20.26 -6.42
N PRO A 54 1.40 -20.30 -6.37
CA PRO A 54 2.28 -19.85 -5.28
C PRO A 54 2.68 -18.38 -5.30
N ASP A 55 2.18 -17.57 -6.24
CA ASP A 55 2.48 -16.14 -6.30
C ASP A 55 1.71 -15.36 -5.22
N PHE A 56 2.33 -14.31 -4.66
CA PHE A 56 1.77 -13.48 -3.58
C PHE A 56 1.41 -14.26 -2.31
N ARG A 57 2.23 -15.25 -1.91
CA ARG A 57 2.17 -15.79 -0.54
C ARG A 57 2.37 -14.69 0.47
N GLY A 58 1.64 -14.72 1.61
CA GLY A 58 1.82 -13.78 2.70
C GLY A 58 0.55 -13.01 3.09
N PRO A 59 0.65 -12.07 4.04
CA PRO A 59 -0.51 -11.47 4.69
C PRO A 59 -1.23 -10.36 3.90
N ALA A 60 -0.66 -9.86 2.79
CA ALA A 60 -1.23 -8.72 2.08
C ALA A 60 -1.37 -8.91 0.55
N PRO A 61 -1.88 -10.07 0.05
CA PRO A 61 -1.91 -10.38 -1.39
C PRO A 61 -2.72 -9.37 -2.21
N ILE A 62 -3.85 -8.89 -1.70
CA ILE A 62 -4.69 -7.89 -2.38
C ILE A 62 -3.95 -6.57 -2.60
N HIS A 63 -3.25 -6.07 -1.57
CA HIS A 63 -2.48 -4.85 -1.69
C HIS A 63 -1.33 -5.02 -2.69
N HIS A 64 -0.58 -6.12 -2.60
CA HIS A 64 0.54 -6.39 -3.52
C HIS A 64 0.10 -6.62 -4.96
N THR A 65 -1.06 -7.25 -5.20
CA THR A 65 -1.68 -7.34 -6.53
C THR A 65 -1.90 -5.95 -7.14
N LEU A 66 -2.48 -5.03 -6.37
CA LEU A 66 -2.73 -3.66 -6.84
C LEU A 66 -1.44 -2.84 -6.96
N LEU A 67 -0.50 -2.97 -6.02
CA LEU A 67 0.80 -2.30 -6.08
C LEU A 67 1.66 -2.77 -7.27
N ALA A 68 1.52 -4.01 -7.67
CA ALA A 68 2.16 -4.55 -8.87
C ALA A 68 1.47 -4.07 -10.18
N GLY A 69 0.27 -3.48 -10.07
CA GLY A 69 -0.49 -3.04 -11.25
C GLY A 69 -1.10 -4.20 -12.04
N GLU A 70 -1.33 -5.34 -11.41
CA GLU A 70 -1.91 -6.51 -12.06
C GLU A 70 -3.31 -6.22 -12.59
N LYS A 71 -3.59 -6.69 -13.79
CA LYS A 71 -4.93 -6.60 -14.41
C LYS A 71 -5.84 -7.75 -14.02
N SER A 72 -5.26 -8.88 -13.59
CA SER A 72 -5.98 -10.05 -13.12
C SER A 72 -5.32 -10.62 -11.87
N THR A 73 -6.11 -11.33 -11.07
CA THR A 73 -5.68 -12.05 -9.88
C THR A 73 -6.50 -13.31 -9.73
N GLY A 74 -6.56 -13.89 -8.55
CA GLY A 74 -7.41 -15.07 -8.31
C GLY A 74 -7.62 -15.35 -6.84
N ILE A 75 -8.31 -16.47 -6.63
CA ILE A 75 -8.49 -17.10 -5.32
C ILE A 75 -7.93 -18.51 -5.39
N THR A 76 -7.31 -18.92 -4.32
CA THR A 76 -6.80 -20.28 -4.13
C THR A 76 -7.45 -20.91 -2.90
N LEU A 77 -8.02 -22.10 -3.06
CA LEU A 77 -8.36 -23.01 -1.97
C LEU A 77 -7.18 -23.94 -1.74
N GLN A 78 -6.64 -23.96 -0.54
CA GLN A 78 -5.53 -24.83 -0.16
C GLN A 78 -5.75 -25.50 1.19
N THR A 79 -5.02 -26.58 1.45
CA THR A 79 -4.89 -27.13 2.80
C THR A 79 -4.04 -26.20 3.66
N LEU A 80 -4.17 -26.29 4.97
CA LEU A 80 -3.23 -25.63 5.88
C LEU A 80 -1.96 -26.48 6.00
N HIS A 81 -0.81 -25.79 5.96
CA HIS A 81 0.49 -26.40 6.21
C HIS A 81 0.85 -26.25 7.71
N GLU A 82 1.49 -27.25 8.29
CA GLU A 82 1.75 -27.32 9.74
C GLU A 82 2.74 -26.27 10.25
N SER A 83 3.65 -25.78 9.39
CA SER A 83 4.76 -24.91 9.80
C SER A 83 5.00 -23.69 8.91
N ARG A 84 4.32 -23.55 7.78
CA ARG A 84 4.54 -22.46 6.84
C ARG A 84 3.23 -21.88 6.31
N PHE A 85 3.12 -20.54 6.29
CA PHE A 85 1.98 -19.86 5.71
C PHE A 85 1.93 -20.08 4.19
N ASP A 86 0.74 -20.32 3.66
CA ASP A 86 0.43 -20.40 2.23
C ASP A 86 1.27 -21.43 1.43
N HIS A 87 1.68 -22.51 2.11
CA HIS A 87 2.43 -23.63 1.52
C HIS A 87 1.62 -24.95 1.55
N GLY A 88 0.32 -24.88 1.78
CA GLY A 88 -0.55 -26.05 1.69
C GLY A 88 -0.70 -26.56 0.28
N MET A 89 -1.31 -27.75 0.16
CA MET A 89 -1.68 -28.33 -1.14
C MET A 89 -2.79 -27.49 -1.77
N ILE A 90 -2.60 -27.06 -3.00
CA ILE A 90 -3.60 -26.32 -3.77
C ILE A 90 -4.66 -27.30 -4.26
N LEU A 91 -5.90 -27.08 -3.86
CA LEU A 91 -7.05 -27.93 -4.18
C LEU A 91 -7.89 -27.36 -5.32
N ASP A 92 -7.99 -26.03 -5.39
CA ASP A 92 -8.74 -25.32 -6.43
C ASP A 92 -8.23 -23.89 -6.60
N GLN A 93 -8.38 -23.35 -7.82
CA GLN A 93 -8.03 -21.97 -8.15
C GLN A 93 -8.99 -21.37 -9.16
N THR A 94 -9.36 -20.12 -8.95
CA THR A 94 -10.16 -19.34 -9.89
C THR A 94 -9.50 -18.01 -10.17
N ARG A 95 -9.20 -17.75 -11.46
CA ARG A 95 -8.73 -16.45 -11.94
C ARG A 95 -9.89 -15.51 -12.18
N PHE A 96 -9.69 -14.21 -11.94
CA PHE A 96 -10.62 -13.15 -12.30
C PHE A 96 -9.91 -11.84 -12.53
N ASP A 97 -10.57 -10.92 -13.26
CA ASP A 97 -10.02 -9.60 -13.53
C ASP A 97 -10.15 -8.68 -12.32
N VAL A 98 -9.14 -7.83 -12.12
CA VAL A 98 -9.19 -6.79 -11.11
C VAL A 98 -10.31 -5.80 -11.47
N PRO A 99 -11.25 -5.53 -10.55
CA PRO A 99 -12.34 -4.58 -10.82
C PRO A 99 -11.79 -3.20 -11.18
N ARG A 100 -12.31 -2.60 -12.26
CA ARG A 100 -11.93 -1.25 -12.71
C ARG A 100 -10.40 -1.06 -12.73
N PRO A 101 -9.68 -1.71 -13.66
CA PRO A 101 -8.22 -1.58 -13.75
C PRO A 101 -7.81 -0.09 -13.81
N GLY A 102 -6.76 0.27 -13.08
CA GLY A 102 -6.29 1.65 -12.96
C GLY A 102 -6.97 2.48 -11.86
N SER A 103 -8.08 2.03 -11.27
CA SER A 103 -8.66 2.71 -10.09
C SER A 103 -7.93 2.38 -8.79
N TYR A 104 -7.25 1.24 -8.75
CA TYR A 104 -6.53 0.71 -7.57
C TYR A 104 -7.39 0.65 -6.29
N ASP A 105 -8.68 0.34 -6.45
CA ASP A 105 -9.66 0.31 -5.38
C ASP A 105 -9.56 -1.00 -4.58
N VAL A 106 -8.90 -0.92 -3.43
CA VAL A 106 -8.67 -2.05 -2.52
C VAL A 106 -10.00 -2.65 -2.05
N GLN A 107 -10.99 -1.81 -1.72
CA GLN A 107 -12.27 -2.30 -1.18
C GLN A 107 -13.08 -3.06 -2.23
N SER A 108 -13.09 -2.57 -3.47
CA SER A 108 -13.72 -3.28 -4.58
C SER A 108 -13.08 -4.66 -4.82
N LEU A 109 -11.75 -4.74 -4.76
CA LEU A 109 -11.04 -6.00 -4.95
C LEU A 109 -11.28 -6.96 -3.77
N ILE A 110 -11.29 -6.46 -2.53
CA ILE A 110 -11.65 -7.27 -1.35
C ILE A 110 -13.05 -7.86 -1.50
N LYS A 111 -14.03 -7.06 -1.92
CA LYS A 111 -15.41 -7.50 -2.08
C LYS A 111 -15.51 -8.66 -3.08
N VAL A 112 -14.95 -8.49 -4.28
CA VAL A 112 -14.98 -9.54 -5.32
C VAL A 112 -14.24 -10.79 -4.87
N ALA A 113 -13.07 -10.62 -4.23
CA ALA A 113 -12.28 -11.73 -3.71
C ALA A 113 -13.03 -12.50 -2.61
N ALA A 114 -13.74 -11.80 -1.73
CA ALA A 114 -14.53 -12.42 -0.66
C ALA A 114 -15.72 -13.23 -1.20
N GLU A 115 -16.46 -12.68 -2.18
CA GLU A 115 -17.60 -13.35 -2.82
C GLU A 115 -17.13 -14.64 -3.52
N LYS A 116 -16.09 -14.54 -4.36
CA LYS A 116 -15.52 -15.70 -5.06
C LYS A 116 -14.88 -16.72 -4.11
N GLY A 117 -14.22 -16.24 -3.07
CA GLY A 117 -13.62 -17.12 -2.06
C GLY A 117 -14.67 -17.90 -1.25
N ALA A 118 -15.77 -17.25 -0.89
CA ALA A 118 -16.87 -17.92 -0.21
C ALA A 118 -17.52 -19.00 -1.10
N GLU A 119 -17.76 -18.69 -2.38
CA GLU A 119 -18.29 -19.64 -3.37
C GLU A 119 -17.35 -20.84 -3.53
N MET A 120 -16.05 -20.59 -3.73
CA MET A 120 -15.02 -21.65 -3.85
C MET A 120 -14.97 -22.53 -2.61
N LEU A 121 -15.01 -21.95 -1.41
CA LEU A 121 -14.99 -22.71 -0.16
C LEU A 121 -16.22 -23.63 -0.05
N VAL A 122 -17.43 -23.10 -0.32
CA VAL A 122 -18.69 -23.89 -0.28
C VAL A 122 -18.64 -25.04 -1.29
N ASN A 123 -18.16 -24.75 -2.50
CA ASN A 123 -18.03 -25.80 -3.55
C ASN A 123 -16.95 -26.82 -3.18
N GLY A 124 -15.82 -26.41 -2.65
CA GLY A 124 -14.76 -27.31 -2.16
C GLY A 124 -15.24 -28.23 -1.04
N ILE A 125 -16.09 -27.74 -0.14
CA ILE A 125 -16.69 -28.54 0.93
C ILE A 125 -17.73 -29.52 0.35
N ARG A 126 -18.64 -29.08 -0.51
CA ARG A 126 -19.66 -29.92 -1.16
C ARG A 126 -19.03 -31.05 -1.96
N ASN A 127 -17.99 -30.76 -2.70
CA ASN A 127 -17.26 -31.72 -3.53
C ASN A 127 -16.20 -32.51 -2.75
N ARG A 128 -16.08 -32.30 -1.43
CA ARG A 128 -15.16 -33.03 -0.55
C ARG A 128 -13.70 -32.98 -0.99
N LEU A 129 -13.26 -31.87 -1.59
CA LEU A 129 -11.89 -31.72 -2.10
C LEU A 129 -10.80 -31.90 -1.02
N PHE A 130 -11.17 -31.76 0.25
CA PHE A 130 -10.31 -31.91 1.42
C PHE A 130 -10.25 -33.33 1.98
N VAL A 131 -11.00 -34.28 1.41
CA VAL A 131 -11.04 -35.67 1.90
C VAL A 131 -10.04 -36.53 1.17
N PRO A 132 -9.10 -37.19 1.88
CA PRO A 132 -8.13 -38.08 1.23
C PRO A 132 -8.78 -39.25 0.44
N PRO A 133 -8.14 -39.67 -0.68
CA PRO A 133 -6.87 -39.17 -1.19
C PRO A 133 -7.02 -37.79 -1.83
N LEU A 134 -6.18 -36.83 -1.41
CA LEU A 134 -6.22 -35.50 -1.94
C LEU A 134 -5.73 -35.48 -3.41
N ALA A 135 -6.47 -34.80 -4.27
CA ALA A 135 -6.05 -34.55 -5.65
C ALA A 135 -5.53 -33.12 -5.78
N PRO A 136 -4.21 -32.91 -5.84
CA PRO A 136 -3.66 -31.58 -6.01
C PRO A 136 -4.04 -31.03 -7.39
N LEU A 137 -4.36 -29.75 -7.46
CA LEU A 137 -4.53 -29.06 -8.72
C LEU A 137 -3.18 -29.05 -9.45
N VAL A 138 -3.14 -29.69 -10.63
CA VAL A 138 -1.93 -29.70 -11.47
C VAL A 138 -1.79 -28.31 -12.10
N GLN A 139 -0.78 -27.57 -11.69
CA GLN A 139 -0.45 -26.30 -12.32
C GLN A 139 0.17 -26.55 -13.69
N SER A 140 -0.41 -25.97 -14.72
CA SER A 140 0.08 -26.10 -16.10
C SER A 140 1.44 -25.39 -16.34
N VAL A 141 1.84 -24.48 -15.44
CA VAL A 141 3.10 -23.73 -15.50
C VAL A 141 3.79 -23.81 -14.16
N VAL A 142 4.99 -24.36 -14.14
CA VAL A 142 5.86 -24.35 -12.95
C VAL A 142 6.64 -23.03 -12.97
N VAL A 143 6.31 -22.14 -12.05
CA VAL A 143 7.05 -20.89 -11.85
C VAL A 143 8.23 -21.15 -10.92
N PRO A 144 9.46 -20.77 -11.30
CA PRO A 144 10.63 -20.92 -10.42
C PRO A 144 10.42 -20.13 -9.10
N GLU A 145 10.89 -20.67 -7.98
CA GLU A 145 10.76 -20.01 -6.66
C GLU A 145 11.34 -18.58 -6.66
N SER A 146 12.44 -18.35 -7.39
CA SER A 146 13.09 -17.05 -7.56
C SER A 146 12.24 -16.00 -8.29
N ALA A 147 11.23 -16.43 -9.04
CA ALA A 147 10.31 -15.54 -9.75
C ALA A 147 9.00 -15.29 -8.98
N LEU A 148 8.80 -15.97 -7.85
CA LEU A 148 7.62 -15.80 -7.03
C LEU A 148 7.70 -14.52 -6.22
N ARG A 149 6.60 -13.77 -6.20
CA ARG A 149 6.45 -12.55 -5.42
C ARG A 149 5.86 -12.87 -4.06
N HIS A 150 6.43 -12.28 -3.02
CA HIS A 150 5.91 -12.41 -1.66
C HIS A 150 5.06 -11.20 -1.29
N ALA A 151 3.88 -11.43 -0.75
CA ALA A 151 2.96 -10.39 -0.30
C ALA A 151 3.18 -10.08 1.19
N ALA A 152 4.31 -9.45 1.51
CA ALA A 152 4.69 -9.07 2.85
C ALA A 152 3.64 -8.15 3.52
N LYS A 153 3.65 -8.10 4.85
CA LYS A 153 2.84 -7.15 5.60
C LYS A 153 3.20 -5.72 5.21
N ILE A 154 2.19 -4.93 4.87
CA ILE A 154 2.38 -3.51 4.57
C ILE A 154 2.90 -2.78 5.81
N ARG A 155 3.99 -2.05 5.62
CA ARG A 155 4.71 -1.29 6.66
C ARG A 155 4.61 0.22 6.38
N PRO A 156 4.87 1.07 7.37
CA PRO A 156 4.94 2.52 7.15
C PRO A 156 5.94 2.92 6.07
N GLU A 157 7.07 2.20 5.95
CA GLU A 157 8.13 2.45 4.98
C GLU A 157 7.67 2.28 3.53
N ASP A 158 6.70 1.39 3.27
CA ASP A 158 6.13 1.17 1.94
C ASP A 158 5.39 2.41 1.38
N ARG A 159 5.14 3.40 2.25
CA ARG A 159 4.53 4.70 1.89
C ARG A 159 5.55 5.80 1.69
N HIS A 160 6.84 5.53 1.86
CA HIS A 160 7.90 6.50 1.59
C HIS A 160 8.10 6.62 0.08
N ILE A 161 8.04 7.87 -0.44
CA ILE A 161 8.27 8.12 -1.86
C ILE A 161 9.76 8.26 -2.12
N ASP A 162 10.24 7.55 -3.12
CA ASP A 162 11.52 7.81 -3.76
C ASP A 162 11.29 8.61 -5.04
N TRP A 163 11.36 9.92 -4.94
CA TRP A 163 11.14 10.83 -6.06
C TRP A 163 12.17 10.67 -7.18
N SER A 164 13.36 10.16 -6.88
CA SER A 164 14.43 9.99 -7.85
C SER A 164 14.19 8.83 -8.81
N SER A 165 13.45 7.81 -8.36
CA SER A 165 13.23 6.57 -9.12
C SER A 165 11.76 6.27 -9.44
N TRP A 166 10.81 6.86 -8.71
CA TRP A 166 9.40 6.54 -8.91
C TRP A 166 8.76 7.43 -9.98
N PRO A 167 8.23 6.83 -11.08
CA PRO A 167 7.38 7.54 -12.01
C PRO A 167 6.00 7.83 -11.38
N TRP A 168 5.26 8.77 -11.97
CA TRP A 168 3.94 9.16 -11.47
C TRP A 168 2.98 7.98 -11.29
N ASP A 169 2.93 7.06 -12.24
CA ASP A 169 2.04 5.89 -12.16
C ASP A 169 2.29 5.06 -10.88
N ARG A 170 3.55 4.90 -10.49
CA ARG A 170 3.90 4.22 -9.24
C ARG A 170 3.48 5.03 -8.02
N ILE A 171 3.73 6.34 -7.99
CA ILE A 171 3.32 7.23 -6.89
C ILE A 171 1.80 7.20 -6.74
N TYR A 172 1.07 7.38 -7.84
CA TYR A 172 -0.39 7.36 -7.87
C TYR A 172 -0.96 6.03 -7.35
N ARG A 173 -0.42 4.92 -7.82
CA ARG A 173 -0.81 3.57 -7.40
C ARG A 173 -0.59 3.35 -5.90
N HIS A 174 0.59 3.71 -5.37
CA HIS A 174 0.86 3.65 -3.93
C HIS A 174 -0.08 4.54 -3.14
N HIS A 175 -0.34 5.75 -3.60
CA HIS A 175 -1.27 6.67 -2.95
C HIS A 175 -2.70 6.11 -2.90
N LYS A 176 -3.18 5.50 -3.99
CA LYS A 176 -4.52 4.88 -4.03
C LYS A 176 -4.63 3.62 -3.17
N VAL A 177 -3.61 2.78 -3.17
CA VAL A 177 -3.62 1.49 -2.44
C VAL A 177 -3.32 1.66 -0.96
N LEU A 178 -2.35 2.51 -0.61
CA LEU A 178 -1.83 2.64 0.75
C LEU A 178 -2.33 3.88 1.49
N GLY A 179 -2.98 4.81 0.77
CA GLY A 179 -3.38 6.11 1.31
C GLY A 179 -2.24 7.13 1.29
N SER A 180 -2.22 8.02 2.28
CA SER A 180 -1.23 9.11 2.33
C SER A 180 0.20 8.58 2.29
N LEU A 181 0.99 9.17 1.41
CA LEU A 181 2.42 8.90 1.28
C LEU A 181 3.23 9.93 2.08
N TRP A 182 4.52 9.71 2.23
CA TRP A 182 5.35 10.61 3.02
C TRP A 182 6.81 10.69 2.54
N ASN A 183 7.46 11.79 2.91
CA ASN A 183 8.90 11.99 2.77
C ASN A 183 9.47 12.72 3.98
N TYR A 184 10.79 12.77 4.08
CA TYR A 184 11.47 13.72 4.93
C TYR A 184 11.78 15.00 4.15
N ALA A 185 11.74 16.14 4.83
CA ALA A 185 12.21 17.41 4.32
C ALA A 185 13.20 18.04 5.31
N THR A 186 14.28 18.62 4.80
CA THR A 186 15.28 19.29 5.59
C THR A 186 14.77 20.65 6.06
N ILE A 187 15.01 21.00 7.33
CA ILE A 187 14.67 22.31 7.88
C ILE A 187 15.74 23.32 7.47
N SER A 188 15.33 24.43 6.90
CA SER A 188 16.22 25.47 6.37
C SER A 188 16.78 26.43 7.44
N GLU A 189 16.52 26.17 8.72
CA GLU A 189 17.09 26.97 9.80
C GLU A 189 18.36 26.34 10.33
N THR A 190 19.48 26.84 9.88
CA THR A 190 20.60 27.17 10.77
C THR A 190 21.77 27.68 9.94
N SER A 191 22.19 28.88 10.21
CA SER A 191 23.55 29.42 9.95
C SER A 191 24.67 28.63 10.67
N GLN A 192 24.34 27.53 11.31
CA GLN A 192 25.27 26.56 11.90
C GLN A 192 25.00 25.20 11.28
N SER A 193 26.01 24.61 10.66
CA SER A 193 25.99 23.26 10.11
C SER A 193 25.79 22.24 11.23
N VAL A 194 24.55 21.88 11.47
CA VAL A 194 24.22 20.70 12.30
C VAL A 194 24.35 19.47 11.41
N ASP A 195 25.26 18.58 11.74
CA ASP A 195 25.46 17.32 11.04
C ASP A 195 24.97 16.16 11.95
N PRO A 196 23.96 15.40 11.57
CA PRO A 196 23.16 15.47 10.35
C PRO A 196 22.13 16.61 10.35
N PRO A 197 21.70 17.09 9.15
CA PRO A 197 20.71 18.16 9.05
C PRO A 197 19.38 17.74 9.66
N LEU A 198 18.74 18.67 10.37
CA LEU A 198 17.47 18.42 11.02
C LEU A 198 16.36 18.19 9.97
N GLN A 199 15.63 17.09 10.09
CA GLN A 199 14.58 16.70 9.16
C GLN A 199 13.21 16.59 9.84
N LYS A 200 12.15 16.88 9.09
CA LYS A 200 10.76 16.63 9.48
C LYS A 200 10.10 15.69 8.48
N ARG A 201 9.27 14.80 8.99
CA ARG A 201 8.41 13.96 8.16
C ARG A 201 7.24 14.76 7.64
N ILE A 202 7.08 14.76 6.33
CA ILE A 202 6.00 15.42 5.61
C ILE A 202 5.08 14.34 5.04
N ILE A 203 3.82 14.34 5.43
CA ILE A 203 2.79 13.44 4.93
C ILE A 203 2.01 14.17 3.85
N LEU A 204 1.97 13.58 2.66
CA LEU A 204 1.29 14.09 1.48
C LEU A 204 -0.09 13.45 1.41
N THR A 205 -1.14 14.26 1.50
CA THR A 205 -2.52 13.74 1.64
C THR A 205 -3.37 13.91 0.41
N ASP A 206 -3.02 14.87 -0.45
CA ASP A 206 -3.78 15.21 -1.66
C ASP A 206 -2.79 15.49 -2.80
N LEU A 207 -2.69 14.53 -3.71
CA LEU A 207 -1.77 14.52 -4.86
C LEU A 207 -2.55 14.39 -6.15
N GLU A 208 -2.22 15.23 -7.12
CA GLU A 208 -2.77 15.14 -8.48
C GLU A 208 -1.70 15.40 -9.54
N ASN A 209 -1.78 14.70 -10.67
CA ASN A 209 -0.98 15.01 -11.84
C ASN A 209 -1.65 16.15 -12.62
N ILE A 210 -0.84 17.11 -13.03
CA ILE A 210 -1.32 18.21 -13.88
C ILE A 210 -0.45 18.30 -15.14
N GLU A 211 -1.05 18.84 -16.21
CA GLU A 211 -0.30 19.07 -17.44
C GLU A 211 0.72 20.19 -17.25
N PRO A 212 1.97 20.02 -17.72
CA PRO A 212 3.03 21.02 -17.58
C PRO A 212 2.68 22.39 -18.18
N ASP A 213 1.91 22.41 -19.27
CA ASP A 213 1.49 23.62 -19.97
C ASP A 213 0.60 24.54 -19.13
N SER A 214 0.06 24.04 -18.04
CA SER A 214 -0.69 24.84 -17.06
C SER A 214 0.19 25.77 -16.23
N ILE A 215 1.52 25.66 -16.35
CA ILE A 215 2.49 26.43 -15.58
C ILE A 215 3.46 27.16 -16.51
N LEU A 216 3.45 28.50 -16.47
CA LEU A 216 4.34 29.36 -17.22
C LEU A 216 5.77 29.42 -16.67
N ALA A 217 6.40 28.28 -16.41
CA ALA A 217 7.71 28.25 -15.79
C ALA A 217 8.65 27.27 -16.49
N PRO A 218 9.96 27.58 -16.61
CA PRO A 218 10.93 26.66 -17.19
C PRO A 218 11.16 25.47 -16.26
N LEU A 219 10.40 24.38 -16.48
CA LEU A 219 10.52 23.15 -15.70
C LEU A 219 11.80 22.38 -16.01
N SER A 220 12.46 22.68 -17.12
CA SER A 220 13.66 21.98 -17.62
C SER A 220 14.89 22.06 -16.72
N SER A 221 14.91 23.00 -15.78
CA SER A 221 16.01 23.18 -14.82
C SER A 221 15.75 22.57 -13.44
N LEU A 222 14.59 21.95 -13.25
CA LEU A 222 14.20 21.39 -11.96
C LEU A 222 14.51 19.89 -11.91
N GLU A 223 15.13 19.46 -10.84
CA GLU A 223 15.37 18.06 -10.56
C GLU A 223 14.13 17.41 -9.93
N PRO A 224 13.87 16.11 -10.20
CA PRO A 224 12.80 15.36 -9.54
C PRO A 224 12.91 15.41 -8.01
N GLY A 225 11.77 15.52 -7.33
CA GLY A 225 11.72 15.51 -5.88
C GLY A 225 12.02 16.86 -5.20
N ILE A 226 12.32 17.91 -5.96
CA ILE A 226 12.48 19.27 -5.40
C ILE A 226 11.11 19.95 -5.44
N PRO A 227 10.48 20.22 -4.27
CA PRO A 227 9.23 20.94 -4.23
C PRO A 227 9.43 22.42 -4.51
N PHE A 228 8.49 23.01 -5.23
CA PHE A 228 8.47 24.44 -5.50
C PHE A 228 7.06 25.01 -5.39
N ALA A 229 6.96 26.30 -5.20
CA ALA A 229 5.71 27.03 -5.29
C ALA A 229 5.80 28.07 -6.42
N ILE A 230 4.67 28.35 -7.03
CA ILE A 230 4.59 29.33 -8.11
C ILE A 230 4.13 30.64 -7.52
N PRO A 231 4.92 31.73 -7.69
CA PRO A 231 4.46 33.08 -7.37
C PRO A 231 3.40 33.48 -8.40
N GLY A 232 2.38 34.13 -7.97
CA GLY A 232 1.45 34.71 -8.90
C GLY A 232 0.05 34.11 -8.84
N ASP A 233 -0.88 34.57 -8.72
CA ASP A 233 -2.26 34.91 -8.56
C ASP A 233 -2.42 35.63 -7.21
N SER A 234 -2.52 36.95 -7.29
CA SER A 234 -2.82 37.81 -6.13
C SER A 234 -4.17 37.44 -5.47
N SER A 235 -4.97 36.60 -6.12
CA SER A 235 -6.20 36.06 -5.58
C SER A 235 -5.99 34.84 -4.65
N MET A 236 -4.85 34.13 -4.75
CA MET A 236 -4.57 32.96 -3.90
C MET A 236 -3.89 33.38 -2.58
N THR A 237 -4.50 32.96 -1.48
CA THR A 237 -3.86 33.11 -0.17
C THR A 237 -2.76 32.04 0.05
N ASN A 238 -1.82 32.31 0.95
CA ASN A 238 -0.82 31.31 1.30
C ASN A 238 -1.42 30.01 1.85
N LYS A 239 -2.68 30.03 2.33
CA LYS A 239 -3.36 28.85 2.84
C LYS A 239 -3.81 27.89 1.72
N ASP A 240 -4.14 28.45 0.56
CA ASP A 240 -4.72 27.71 -0.56
C ASP A 240 -3.67 27.38 -1.64
N ARG A 241 -2.46 27.93 -1.49
CA ARG A 241 -1.38 27.74 -2.45
C ARG A 241 -0.85 26.30 -2.39
N PRO A 242 -0.83 25.59 -3.52
CA PRO A 242 -0.25 24.26 -3.60
C PRO A 242 1.28 24.30 -3.67
N LEU A 243 1.90 23.15 -3.51
CA LEU A 243 3.27 22.86 -3.91
C LEU A 243 3.27 22.02 -5.17
N TYR A 244 4.35 22.09 -5.90
CA TYR A 244 4.58 21.32 -7.11
C TYR A 244 5.89 20.55 -6.99
N VAL A 245 5.95 19.39 -7.63
CA VAL A 245 7.16 18.56 -7.66
C VAL A 245 7.19 17.77 -8.96
N LEU A 246 8.38 17.58 -9.54
CA LEU A 246 8.57 16.70 -10.68
C LEU A 246 8.84 15.27 -10.22
N THR A 247 8.29 14.31 -10.93
CA THR A 247 8.58 12.89 -10.79
C THR A 247 9.76 12.47 -11.65
N SER A 248 10.29 11.25 -11.45
CA SER A 248 11.40 10.71 -12.26
C SER A 248 11.10 10.63 -13.76
N ASP A 249 9.83 10.54 -14.15
CA ASP A 249 9.37 10.54 -15.54
C ASP A 249 8.90 11.94 -16.02
N SER A 250 9.36 13.00 -15.32
CA SER A 250 9.07 14.42 -15.65
C SER A 250 7.59 14.78 -15.66
N LYS A 251 6.76 14.05 -14.93
CA LYS A 251 5.36 14.43 -14.70
C LYS A 251 5.30 15.45 -13.57
N LEU A 252 4.39 16.42 -13.72
CA LEU A 252 4.20 17.47 -12.74
C LEU A 252 3.10 17.08 -11.75
N VAL A 253 3.47 16.98 -10.48
CA VAL A 253 2.55 16.65 -9.39
C VAL A 253 2.24 17.89 -8.58
N ARG A 254 0.95 18.19 -8.45
CA ARG A 254 0.42 19.21 -7.54
C ARG A 254 0.10 18.58 -6.19
N ILE A 255 0.58 19.20 -5.14
CA ILE A 255 0.35 18.81 -3.74
C ILE A 255 -0.53 19.90 -3.12
N ASN A 256 -1.78 19.59 -2.84
CA ASN A 256 -2.73 20.56 -2.28
C ASN A 256 -2.63 20.65 -0.76
N GLN A 257 -2.41 19.52 -0.10
CA GLN A 257 -2.39 19.44 1.36
C GLN A 257 -1.24 18.57 1.87
N ILE A 258 -0.64 19.02 2.96
CA ILE A 258 0.37 18.28 3.71
C ILE A 258 0.04 18.26 5.20
N LYS A 259 0.57 17.23 5.87
CA LYS A 259 0.63 17.17 7.33
C LYS A 259 2.07 16.99 7.74
N VAL A 260 2.62 17.98 8.40
CA VAL A 260 3.96 17.91 9.01
C VAL A 260 3.87 17.15 10.33
N GLU A 261 4.87 16.35 10.64
CA GLU A 261 4.96 15.62 11.91
C GLU A 261 4.78 16.58 13.10
N GLY A 262 3.88 16.20 14.02
CA GLY A 262 3.52 17.02 15.18
C GLY A 262 2.53 18.16 14.91
N ASP A 263 2.07 18.37 13.65
CA ASP A 263 1.10 19.43 13.31
C ASP A 263 -0.21 18.87 12.68
N LYS A 264 -1.15 19.75 12.43
CA LYS A 264 -2.43 19.46 11.72
C LYS A 264 -2.20 19.47 10.21
N CYS A 265 -3.11 18.82 9.47
CA CYS A 265 -3.18 18.94 8.02
C CYS A 265 -3.46 20.40 7.63
N ARG A 266 -2.76 20.90 6.60
CA ARG A 266 -2.84 22.28 6.10
C ARG A 266 -2.67 22.30 4.59
N GLY A 267 -2.99 23.43 3.97
CA GLY A 267 -2.56 23.72 2.60
C GLY A 267 -1.05 23.58 2.49
N ALA A 268 -0.60 23.03 1.38
CA ALA A 268 0.77 22.51 1.26
C ALA A 268 1.83 23.61 1.50
N TYR A 269 1.69 24.76 0.86
CA TYR A 269 2.63 25.88 1.02
C TYR A 269 2.63 26.45 2.46
N ALA A 270 1.46 26.70 3.04
CA ALA A 270 1.36 27.21 4.40
C ALA A 270 1.91 26.23 5.44
N GLY A 271 1.72 24.93 5.22
CA GLY A 271 2.28 23.88 6.05
C GLY A 271 3.81 23.85 5.99
N ALA A 272 4.36 23.97 4.79
CA ALA A 272 5.80 23.99 4.55
C ALA A 272 6.48 25.23 5.16
N LEU A 273 5.87 26.41 5.00
CA LEU A 273 6.35 27.65 5.64
C LEU A 273 6.38 27.53 7.17
N LYS A 274 5.26 27.11 7.75
CA LYS A 274 5.15 26.95 9.20
C LYS A 274 6.17 25.96 9.76
N ALA A 275 6.44 24.89 9.01
CA ALA A 275 7.42 23.87 9.39
C ALA A 275 8.88 24.30 9.17
N LYS A 276 9.10 25.45 8.52
CA LYS A 276 10.42 25.97 8.14
C LYS A 276 11.19 25.04 7.18
N VAL A 277 10.47 24.23 6.44
CA VAL A 277 11.03 23.40 5.37
C VAL A 277 11.02 24.13 4.03
N MET A 278 10.51 25.36 4.03
CA MET A 278 10.39 26.23 2.87
C MET A 278 10.49 27.69 3.33
N GLY A 279 11.13 28.54 2.51
CA GLY A 279 11.18 29.99 2.72
C GLY A 279 9.98 30.73 2.10
N PRO A 280 9.79 32.03 2.40
CA PRO A 280 8.79 32.87 1.75
C PRO A 280 9.15 33.05 0.27
N LEU A 281 8.12 33.16 -0.59
CA LEU A 281 8.31 33.52 -1.99
C LEU A 281 8.90 34.93 -2.10
N ALA A 282 9.89 35.11 -2.98
CA ALA A 282 10.40 36.44 -3.27
C ALA A 282 9.31 37.31 -3.89
N GLN A 283 9.19 38.53 -3.41
CA GLN A 283 8.33 39.56 -4.00
C GLN A 283 9.16 40.32 -5.05
N GLY A 284 8.77 40.23 -6.32
CA GLY A 284 9.41 40.95 -7.42
C GLY A 284 8.89 40.57 -8.79
N GLU A 285 9.03 41.46 -9.76
CA GLU A 285 8.53 41.27 -11.15
C GLU A 285 9.27 40.16 -11.91
N ASN A 286 10.42 39.70 -11.42
CA ASN A 286 11.14 38.53 -11.93
C ASN A 286 10.93 37.33 -11.01
N SER A 287 9.69 36.86 -10.92
CA SER A 287 9.33 35.74 -10.10
C SER A 287 9.81 34.42 -10.72
N HIS A 288 11.08 34.13 -10.54
CA HIS A 288 11.61 32.80 -10.82
C HIS A 288 11.10 31.81 -9.75
N ILE A 289 10.80 30.58 -10.18
CA ILE A 289 10.56 29.46 -9.29
C ILE A 289 11.72 29.38 -8.30
N GLN A 290 11.41 29.49 -7.02
CA GLN A 290 12.44 29.23 -5.99
C GLN A 290 12.25 27.79 -5.48
N PRO A 291 13.14 26.86 -5.84
CA PRO A 291 13.22 25.58 -5.19
C PRO A 291 13.64 25.81 -3.73
N ILE A 292 12.91 25.22 -2.78
CA ILE A 292 13.03 25.71 -1.41
C ILE A 292 13.56 24.66 -0.45
N SER A 293 13.39 23.40 -0.75
CA SER A 293 13.95 22.31 0.04
C SER A 293 13.72 21.02 -0.72
N CYS A 294 14.66 20.13 -0.68
CA CYS A 294 14.50 18.82 -1.28
C CYS A 294 13.64 17.93 -0.38
N PHE A 295 12.53 17.37 -0.90
CA PHE A 295 11.83 16.24 -0.28
C PHE A 295 12.70 14.96 -0.34
N TYR A 296 13.94 15.12 -0.79
CA TYR A 296 14.86 14.05 -0.98
C TYR A 296 15.85 14.01 0.18
N ALA A 297 15.65 13.08 1.07
CA ALA A 297 16.73 12.52 1.88
C ALA A 297 16.70 11.03 1.64
N PRO A 298 17.73 10.43 1.01
CA PRO A 298 17.83 9.00 0.93
C PRO A 298 17.81 8.42 2.35
N LEU A 299 16.98 7.42 2.58
CA LEU A 299 17.09 6.60 3.78
C LEU A 299 18.50 6.00 3.77
N LYS A 300 19.34 6.39 4.74
CA LYS A 300 20.61 5.73 4.99
C LYS A 300 20.37 4.38 5.63
#